data_ffb75f558af0968106a365972d909522
#
_entry.id   ffb75f558af0968106a365972d909522
#
_cell.length_a   1.000
_cell.length_b   1.000
_cell.length_c   1.000
_cell.angle_alpha   90.00
_cell.angle_beta   90.00
_cell.angle_gamma   90.00
#
_symmetry.space_group_name_H-M   'P 1'
#
loop_
_entity.id
_entity.type
_entity.pdbx_description
1 polymer ?
#
loop_
_entity_poly.entity_id
_entity_poly.type
_entity_poly.pdbx_seq_one_letter_code
_entity_poly.pdbx_strand_id
1 'polypeptide(L)'
;VVNELETQALDFSSPRVIGDEGRGLDHYFVFEEAGNFSRPVATVETPSGLRMNTYSDQPGAQVYSAAHLSDPFRPCAGLCIEPSGYTDAVNNPLFPSVNYSPDNPYKQVLTLEIAEDQA
;
A
#
# COMPACT_ATOMS: atom_id res chain seq x y z
N VAL A 1 10.19 -4.62 -13.50
CA VAL A 1 11.03 -5.54 -12.71
C VAL A 1 10.51 -5.52 -11.28
N VAL A 2 10.25 -6.70 -10.71
CA VAL A 2 9.97 -6.86 -9.28
C VAL A 2 11.31 -7.11 -8.61
N ASN A 3 11.69 -6.22 -7.70
CA ASN A 3 12.91 -6.36 -6.91
C ASN A 3 12.58 -6.84 -5.52
N GLU A 4 13.44 -7.63 -4.92
CA GLU A 4 13.41 -7.85 -3.48
C GLU A 4 13.66 -6.53 -2.75
N LEU A 5 13.29 -6.46 -1.47
CA LEU A 5 13.52 -5.28 -0.63
C LEU A 5 15.03 -5.11 -0.41
N GLU A 6 15.67 -4.43 -1.34
CA GLU A 6 17.13 -4.24 -1.36
C GLU A 6 17.61 -3.18 -0.35
N THR A 7 16.69 -2.37 0.18
CA THR A 7 17.04 -1.29 1.11
C THR A 7 16.20 -1.37 2.37
N GLN A 8 16.83 -1.17 3.52
CA GLN A 8 16.12 -1.07 4.81
C GLN A 8 15.05 0.04 4.80
N ALA A 9 15.20 1.06 3.96
CA ALA A 9 14.25 2.15 3.84
C ALA A 9 12.87 1.72 3.32
N LEU A 10 12.78 0.61 2.59
CA LEU A 10 11.53 0.06 2.04
C LEU A 10 11.06 -1.20 2.78
N ASP A 11 11.77 -1.63 3.80
CA ASP A 11 11.38 -2.79 4.59
C ASP A 11 10.44 -2.38 5.72
N PHE A 12 9.18 -2.75 5.57
CA PHE A 12 8.10 -2.58 6.55
C PHE A 12 7.60 -3.93 7.11
N SER A 13 8.43 -4.97 7.07
CA SER A 13 8.13 -6.27 7.69
C SER A 13 7.95 -6.17 9.22
N SER A 14 8.49 -5.12 9.82
CA SER A 14 8.20 -4.70 11.18
C SER A 14 7.80 -3.22 11.22
N PRO A 15 7.03 -2.77 12.23
CA PRO A 15 6.60 -1.39 12.33
C PRO A 15 7.77 -0.41 12.37
N ARG A 16 7.66 0.65 11.58
CA ARG A 16 8.62 1.75 11.56
C ARG A 16 7.95 3.06 11.13
N VAL A 17 8.54 4.17 11.55
CA VAL A 17 8.04 5.49 11.22
C VAL A 17 8.31 5.82 9.74
N ILE A 18 7.29 6.37 9.07
CA ILE A 18 7.41 6.85 7.69
C ILE A 18 8.02 8.24 7.71
N GLY A 19 9.02 8.45 6.84
CA GLY A 19 9.60 9.77 6.62
C GLY A 19 10.78 10.13 7.51
N ASP A 20 11.23 9.25 8.39
CA ASP A 20 12.38 9.49 9.28
C ASP A 20 13.69 9.81 8.53
N GLU A 21 13.81 9.38 7.29
CA GLU A 21 15.02 9.57 6.49
C GLU A 21 14.89 10.70 5.45
N GLY A 22 13.87 11.56 5.56
CA GLY A 22 13.61 12.63 4.61
C GLY A 22 13.23 12.18 3.20
N ARG A 23 12.98 10.89 3.03
CA ARG A 23 12.52 10.28 1.77
C ARG A 23 11.07 9.92 1.90
N GLY A 24 10.24 10.46 1.02
CA GLY A 24 8.87 10.04 0.89
C GLY A 24 8.75 8.64 0.30
N LEU A 25 7.62 7.99 0.56
CA LEU A 25 7.21 6.80 -0.15
C LEU A 25 6.38 7.19 -1.38
N ASP A 26 6.68 6.57 -2.49
CA ASP A 26 5.87 6.57 -3.71
C ASP A 26 6.24 5.31 -4.49
N HIS A 27 5.94 4.16 -3.89
CA HIS A 27 6.40 2.86 -4.34
C HIS A 27 5.24 1.88 -4.39
N TYR A 28 5.29 0.97 -5.37
CA TYR A 28 4.38 -0.16 -5.45
C TYR A 28 4.96 -1.35 -4.69
N PHE A 29 4.23 -1.83 -3.69
CA PHE A 29 4.58 -3.00 -2.88
C PHE A 29 3.78 -4.20 -3.33
N VAL A 30 4.45 -5.31 -3.57
CA VAL A 30 3.83 -6.60 -3.86
C VAL A 30 3.53 -7.32 -2.55
N PHE A 31 2.31 -7.80 -2.38
CA PHE A 31 1.91 -8.55 -1.21
C PHE A 31 2.33 -10.02 -1.33
N GLU A 32 2.77 -10.61 -0.23
CA GLU A 32 3.09 -12.04 -0.18
C GLU A 32 1.84 -12.91 -0.35
N GLU A 33 0.72 -12.49 0.24
CA GLU A 33 -0.56 -13.20 0.21
C GLU A 33 -1.69 -12.24 -0.19
N ALA A 34 -2.10 -12.29 -1.46
CA ALA A 34 -3.26 -11.55 -1.91
C ALA A 34 -4.56 -12.29 -1.57
N GLY A 35 -5.60 -11.53 -1.21
CA GLY A 35 -6.95 -12.08 -1.00
C GLY A 35 -7.18 -12.81 0.32
N ASN A 36 -6.22 -12.84 1.20
CA ASN A 36 -6.37 -13.40 2.54
C ASN A 36 -6.87 -12.32 3.52
N PHE A 37 -8.20 -12.24 3.72
CA PHE A 37 -8.82 -11.26 4.60
C PHE A 37 -8.73 -11.60 6.10
N SER A 38 -8.04 -12.67 6.49
CA SER A 38 -7.75 -12.96 7.89
C SER A 38 -6.58 -12.15 8.45
N ARG A 39 -5.78 -11.53 7.55
CA ARG A 39 -4.64 -10.69 7.91
C ARG A 39 -4.68 -9.40 7.09
N PRO A 40 -4.39 -8.25 7.70
CA PRO A 40 -4.23 -7.02 6.94
C PRO A 40 -3.01 -7.09 6.01
N VAL A 41 -3.12 -6.52 4.82
CA VAL A 41 -1.99 -6.33 3.89
C VAL A 41 -1.12 -5.14 4.30
N ALA A 42 -1.70 -4.20 5.02
CA ALA A 42 -1.00 -3.06 5.60
C ALA A 42 -1.67 -2.59 6.89
N THR A 43 -0.86 -2.17 7.84
CA THR A 43 -1.31 -1.52 9.08
C THR A 43 -0.60 -0.18 9.23
N VAL A 44 -1.35 0.85 9.52
CA VAL A 44 -0.84 2.19 9.81
C VAL A 44 -1.27 2.57 11.23
N GLU A 45 -0.32 3.06 12.01
CA GLU A 45 -0.56 3.54 13.37
C GLU A 45 -0.10 4.97 13.50
N THR A 46 -0.85 5.74 14.27
CA THR A 46 -0.47 7.12 14.62
C THR A 46 0.02 7.20 16.05
N PRO A 47 0.83 8.22 16.39
CA PRO A 47 1.24 8.44 17.79
C PRO A 47 0.08 8.66 18.77
N SER A 48 -1.10 9.02 18.27
CA SER A 48 -2.31 9.19 19.09
C SER A 48 -3.03 7.89 19.41
N GLY A 49 -2.56 6.75 18.88
CA GLY A 49 -3.20 5.43 19.09
C GLY A 49 -4.27 5.08 18.05
N LEU A 50 -4.47 5.91 17.03
CA LEU A 50 -5.34 5.54 15.91
C LEU A 50 -4.64 4.54 15.02
N ARG A 51 -5.31 3.44 14.69
CA ARG A 51 -4.82 2.38 13.82
C ARG A 51 -5.78 2.15 12.66
N MET A 52 -5.24 1.97 11.47
CA MET A 52 -5.96 1.54 10.28
C MET A 52 -5.36 0.24 9.75
N ASN A 53 -6.17 -0.80 9.68
CA ASN A 53 -5.85 -2.04 9.00
C ASN A 53 -6.49 -2.03 7.61
N THR A 54 -5.71 -2.35 6.59
CA THR A 54 -6.15 -2.45 5.20
C THR A 54 -6.15 -3.91 4.78
N TYR A 55 -7.26 -4.37 4.21
CA TYR A 55 -7.42 -5.71 3.64
C TYR A 55 -7.76 -5.56 2.16
N SER A 56 -7.16 -6.35 1.30
CA SER A 56 -7.37 -6.26 -0.14
C SER A 56 -7.19 -7.61 -0.82
N ASP A 57 -7.96 -7.84 -1.89
CA ASP A 57 -7.79 -8.97 -2.81
C ASP A 57 -6.80 -8.68 -3.95
N GLN A 58 -6.27 -7.48 -4.01
CA GLN A 58 -5.30 -7.09 -5.04
C GLN A 58 -3.89 -7.63 -4.73
N PRO A 59 -3.04 -7.84 -5.75
CA PRO A 59 -1.71 -8.43 -5.55
C PRO A 59 -0.68 -7.47 -4.94
N GLY A 60 -1.01 -6.21 -4.81
CA GLY A 60 -0.14 -5.19 -4.23
C GLY A 60 -0.82 -3.85 -4.09
N ALA A 61 -0.07 -2.85 -3.67
CA ALA A 61 -0.56 -1.48 -3.53
C ALA A 61 0.55 -0.45 -3.79
N GLN A 62 0.17 0.67 -4.38
CA GLN A 62 0.98 1.88 -4.33
C GLN A 62 0.84 2.49 -2.94
N VAL A 63 1.96 2.86 -2.34
CA VAL A 63 1.99 3.60 -1.07
C VAL A 63 2.65 4.94 -1.31
N TYR A 64 1.90 6.00 -1.04
CA TYR A 64 2.30 7.38 -1.26
C TYR A 64 2.20 8.19 0.03
N SER A 65 3.32 8.73 0.48
CA SER A 65 3.41 9.46 1.76
C SER A 65 3.27 10.97 1.62
N ALA A 66 2.87 11.46 0.44
CA ALA A 66 2.63 12.88 0.21
C ALA A 66 3.86 13.80 0.46
N ALA A 67 5.07 13.29 0.20
CA ALA A 67 6.31 14.04 0.45
C ALA A 67 6.47 15.29 -0.41
N HIS A 68 5.77 15.36 -1.54
CA HIS A 68 5.85 16.48 -2.50
C HIS A 68 4.73 17.53 -2.34
N LEU A 69 3.90 17.41 -1.31
CA LEU A 69 2.90 18.44 -1.05
C LEU A 69 3.57 19.76 -0.65
N SER A 70 2.89 20.86 -1.04
CA SER A 70 3.31 22.24 -0.73
C SER A 70 2.12 23.06 -0.28
N ASP A 71 2.36 24.30 0.11
CA ASP A 71 1.33 25.22 0.59
C ASP A 71 0.02 25.12 -0.25
N PRO A 72 -1.17 25.03 0.36
CA PRO A 72 -1.48 25.13 1.79
C PRO A 72 -1.28 23.83 2.61
N PHE A 73 -0.85 22.75 1.98
CA PHE A 73 -0.58 21.48 2.65
C PHE A 73 0.90 21.37 3.09
N ARG A 74 1.14 20.50 4.05
CA ARG A 74 2.52 20.22 4.48
C ARG A 74 3.00 18.90 3.87
N PRO A 75 4.29 18.80 3.53
CA PRO A 75 4.87 17.51 3.14
C PRO A 75 4.60 16.43 4.20
N CYS A 76 4.33 15.22 3.74
CA CYS A 76 4.00 14.06 4.58
C CYS A 76 2.79 14.26 5.52
N ALA A 77 1.85 15.13 5.15
CA ALA A 77 0.65 15.38 5.94
C ALA A 77 -0.43 14.27 5.81
N GLY A 78 -0.21 13.31 4.93
CA GLY A 78 -1.14 12.20 4.70
C GLY A 78 -0.44 10.98 4.11
N LEU A 79 -1.14 9.87 4.07
CA LEU A 79 -0.69 8.61 3.51
C LEU A 79 -1.80 8.03 2.66
N CYS A 80 -1.47 7.59 1.44
CA CYS A 80 -2.36 6.81 0.59
C CYS A 80 -1.85 5.37 0.50
N ILE A 81 -2.77 4.41 0.66
CA ILE A 81 -2.56 3.00 0.35
C ILE A 81 -3.56 2.65 -0.75
N GLU A 82 -3.06 2.35 -1.93
CA GLU A 82 -3.84 2.24 -3.17
C GLU A 82 -3.70 0.83 -3.76
N PRO A 83 -4.51 -0.15 -3.30
CA PRO A 83 -4.48 -1.51 -3.82
C PRO A 83 -4.86 -1.56 -5.29
N SER A 84 -4.06 -2.26 -6.09
CA SER A 84 -4.22 -2.38 -7.54
C SER A 84 -3.47 -3.58 -8.10
N GLY A 85 -3.67 -3.88 -9.39
CA GLY A 85 -2.75 -4.70 -10.16
C GLY A 85 -1.36 -4.09 -10.24
N TYR A 86 -0.38 -4.85 -10.72
CA TYR A 86 1.00 -4.38 -10.84
C TYR A 86 1.10 -3.17 -11.78
N THR A 87 1.93 -2.21 -11.39
CA THR A 87 2.23 -1.03 -12.22
C THR A 87 2.73 -1.45 -13.58
N ASP A 88 2.14 -0.87 -14.63
CA ASP A 88 2.48 -1.13 -16.04
C ASP A 88 2.30 -2.60 -16.47
N ALA A 89 1.40 -3.33 -15.83
CA ALA A 89 1.16 -4.74 -16.13
C ALA A 89 0.72 -4.99 -17.58
N VAL A 90 0.05 -4.04 -18.20
CA VAL A 90 -0.40 -4.15 -19.61
C VAL A 90 0.77 -4.31 -20.59
N ASN A 91 1.93 -3.80 -20.24
CA ASN A 91 3.16 -3.86 -21.07
C ASN A 91 4.13 -4.96 -20.60
N ASN A 92 3.79 -5.69 -19.53
CA ASN A 92 4.66 -6.71 -18.94
C ASN A 92 3.94 -8.07 -18.90
N PRO A 93 4.13 -8.92 -19.92
CA PRO A 93 3.40 -10.19 -20.04
C PRO A 93 3.72 -11.20 -18.92
N LEU A 94 4.79 -10.97 -18.15
CA LEU A 94 5.15 -11.81 -16.99
C LEU A 94 4.44 -11.40 -15.71
N PHE A 95 3.76 -10.24 -15.70
CA PHE A 95 2.97 -9.80 -14.57
C PHE A 95 1.57 -10.40 -14.61
N PRO A 96 0.89 -10.52 -13.46
CA PRO A 96 -0.51 -10.89 -13.46
C PRO A 96 -1.33 -9.96 -14.38
N SER A 97 -2.20 -10.55 -15.19
CA SER A 97 -3.00 -9.78 -16.15
C SER A 97 -3.93 -8.80 -15.45
N VAL A 98 -4.03 -7.60 -15.98
CA VAL A 98 -4.99 -6.57 -15.60
C VAL A 98 -6.06 -6.35 -16.67
N ASN A 99 -6.13 -7.27 -17.65
CA ASN A 99 -7.14 -7.23 -18.71
C ASN A 99 -8.41 -7.94 -18.25
N TYR A 100 -9.53 -7.28 -18.41
CA TYR A 100 -10.85 -7.76 -18.03
C TYR A 100 -11.79 -7.74 -19.23
N SER A 101 -12.84 -8.56 -19.19
CA SER A 101 -13.84 -8.70 -20.24
C SER A 101 -15.19 -9.05 -19.62
N PRO A 102 -16.29 -9.08 -20.39
CA PRO A 102 -17.58 -9.54 -19.88
C PRO A 102 -17.55 -10.98 -19.31
N ASP A 103 -16.69 -11.85 -19.84
CA ASP A 103 -16.51 -13.24 -19.37
C ASP A 103 -15.53 -13.35 -18.19
N ASN A 104 -14.73 -12.30 -17.96
CA ASN A 104 -13.81 -12.17 -16.84
C ASN A 104 -13.88 -10.75 -16.27
N PRO A 105 -14.97 -10.40 -15.56
CA PRO A 105 -15.20 -9.04 -15.10
C PRO A 105 -14.22 -8.63 -14.00
N TYR A 106 -13.90 -7.35 -13.96
CA TYR A 106 -13.13 -6.77 -12.87
C TYR A 106 -13.93 -6.83 -11.56
N LYS A 107 -13.25 -7.24 -10.50
CA LYS A 107 -13.74 -7.16 -9.14
C LYS A 107 -12.61 -6.79 -8.20
N GLN A 108 -12.86 -5.84 -7.32
CA GLN A 108 -11.94 -5.47 -6.24
C GLN A 108 -12.70 -5.42 -4.91
N VAL A 109 -12.10 -5.98 -3.88
CA VAL A 109 -12.60 -5.85 -2.51
C VAL A 109 -11.52 -5.17 -1.67
N LEU A 110 -11.89 -4.06 -1.06
CA LEU A 110 -11.08 -3.30 -0.12
C LEU A 110 -11.85 -3.16 1.18
N THR A 111 -11.24 -3.56 2.28
CA THR A 111 -11.78 -3.33 3.63
C THR A 111 -10.81 -2.49 4.44
N LEU A 112 -11.32 -1.44 5.03
CA LEU A 112 -10.62 -0.60 6.00
C LEU A 112 -11.23 -0.80 7.38
N GLU A 113 -10.41 -1.19 8.34
CA GLU A 113 -10.79 -1.28 9.74
C GLU A 113 -10.05 -0.18 10.49
N ILE A 114 -10.79 0.71 11.09
CA ILE A 114 -10.24 1.81 11.89
C ILE A 114 -10.55 1.54 13.35
N ALA A 115 -9.51 1.51 14.17
CA ALA A 115 -9.59 1.29 15.61
C ALA A 115 -8.77 2.33 16.36
N GLU A 116 -9.16 2.62 17.57
CA GLU A 116 -8.40 3.42 18.51
C GLU A 116 -7.94 2.51 19.65
N ASP A 117 -6.65 2.44 19.87
CA ASP A 117 -6.12 1.72 21.02
C ASP A 117 -6.51 2.49 22.28
N GLN A 118 -7.34 1.88 23.10
CA GLN A 118 -7.66 2.44 24.40
C GLN A 118 -6.42 2.39 25.27
N ALA A 119 -5.98 3.57 25.68
CA ALA A 119 -4.88 3.71 26.62
C ALA A 119 -5.20 3.06 27.99
#